data_cc598648074bae233b01d656d359df16
#
_entry.id   cc598648074bae233b01d656d359df16
#
_cell.length_a   1.000
_cell.length_b   1.000
_cell.length_c   1.000
_cell.angle_alpha   90.00
_cell.angle_beta   90.00
_cell.angle_gamma   90.00
#
_symmetry.space_group_name_H-M   'P 1'
#
loop_
_entity.id
_entity.type
_entity.pdbx_description
1 polymer ?
#
loop_
_entity_poly.entity_id
_entity_poly.type
_entity_poly.pdbx_seq_one_letter_code
_entity_poly.pdbx_strand_id
1 'polypeptide(L)'
;MKNLKDKRQALLLGLLAFLMILLAVNVPGKFYSVYNFQSMGFQLPELGLLSLGMLLVVITGGIDLSLTFTASLSGICCAMVLNGCVEAGMPAAGAIAAAVITALAVSVVLGAFKGYFVAGLGVHPWLVTLGTMSLFPGIGIILTKGGSISGFPTEFYNAIGNCTVFGVPLPMIILAAVTVILGFALHRTAWGRRLLMVGSNEKVAKFSGISVRAVTFGAYVFSSLIAGISGLIMVSRYNSAKVDHGSAYLMQTIAVIVLSGADINGGKANIFSMAVTMVIMQFLYTGVSMLGGDRYVVVILTGVILIGILLLNTLLDLHAKKKEISLMRSNSAA
;
A
#
# COMPACT_ATOMS: atom_id res chain seq x y z
N MET A 1 -26.15 -1.75 -7.02
CA MET A 1 -24.73 -1.85 -6.61
C MET A 1 -23.79 -2.32 -7.73
N LYS A 2 -24.15 -3.28 -8.59
CA LYS A 2 -23.32 -3.74 -9.73
C LYS A 2 -23.00 -2.59 -10.70
N ASN A 3 -24.01 -1.81 -11.08
CA ASN A 3 -23.89 -0.66 -12.00
C ASN A 3 -22.97 0.48 -11.50
N LEU A 4 -22.81 0.67 -10.20
CA LEU A 4 -21.91 1.70 -9.64
C LEU A 4 -20.45 1.24 -9.65
N LYS A 5 -20.21 -0.07 -9.42
CA LYS A 5 -18.86 -0.65 -9.55
C LYS A 5 -18.36 -0.57 -10.99
N ASP A 6 -19.22 -0.92 -11.95
CA ASP A 6 -18.88 -0.91 -13.37
C ASP A 6 -18.60 0.52 -13.87
N LYS A 7 -19.38 1.51 -13.43
CA LYS A 7 -19.16 2.93 -13.76
C LYS A 7 -17.83 3.46 -13.19
N ARG A 8 -17.49 3.08 -11.96
CA ARG A 8 -16.22 3.52 -11.34
C ARG A 8 -15.00 2.89 -12.02
N GLN A 9 -15.07 1.61 -12.35
CA GLN A 9 -14.02 0.95 -13.12
C GLN A 9 -13.82 1.58 -14.48
N ALA A 10 -14.92 1.88 -15.18
CA ALA A 10 -14.88 2.59 -16.46
C ALA A 10 -14.24 3.98 -16.33
N LEU A 11 -14.53 4.72 -15.25
CA LEU A 11 -13.92 6.02 -14.98
C LEU A 11 -12.42 5.91 -14.71
N LEU A 12 -11.97 4.93 -13.92
CA LEU A 12 -10.54 4.68 -13.66
C LEU A 12 -9.80 4.29 -14.94
N LEU A 13 -10.37 3.41 -15.76
CA LEU A 13 -9.80 3.04 -17.06
C LEU A 13 -9.76 4.22 -18.03
N GLY A 14 -10.82 5.05 -18.03
CA GLY A 14 -10.85 6.29 -18.80
C GLY A 14 -9.78 7.29 -18.36
N LEU A 15 -9.57 7.45 -17.04
CA LEU A 15 -8.51 8.29 -16.50
C LEU A 15 -7.13 7.75 -16.87
N LEU A 16 -6.92 6.44 -16.78
CA LEU A 16 -5.67 5.81 -17.20
C LEU A 16 -5.41 6.05 -18.69
N ALA A 17 -6.40 5.83 -19.55
CA ALA A 17 -6.30 6.07 -21.00
C ALA A 17 -6.02 7.55 -21.30
N PHE A 18 -6.69 8.47 -20.61
CA PHE A 18 -6.45 9.90 -20.73
C PHE A 18 -5.00 10.28 -20.38
N LEU A 19 -4.48 9.75 -19.25
CA LEU A 19 -3.09 9.97 -18.85
C LEU A 19 -2.11 9.38 -19.86
N MET A 20 -2.38 8.20 -20.38
CA MET A 20 -1.55 7.59 -21.44
C MET A 20 -1.48 8.49 -22.66
N ILE A 21 -2.61 8.98 -23.14
CA ILE A 21 -2.66 9.88 -24.31
C ILE A 21 -1.94 11.20 -24.00
N LEU A 22 -2.21 11.81 -22.84
CA LEU A 22 -1.57 13.06 -22.42
C LEU A 22 -0.03 12.93 -22.40
N LEU A 23 0.50 11.84 -21.85
CA LEU A 23 1.93 11.59 -21.76
C LEU A 23 2.53 11.22 -23.14
N ALA A 24 1.77 10.55 -24.00
CA ALA A 24 2.16 10.29 -25.39
C ALA A 24 2.41 11.58 -26.18
N VAL A 25 1.53 12.57 -25.99
CA VAL A 25 1.60 13.85 -26.71
C VAL A 25 2.71 14.75 -26.16
N ASN A 26 2.84 14.84 -24.82
CA ASN A 26 3.76 15.78 -24.18
C ASN A 26 5.20 15.24 -24.04
N VAL A 27 5.38 13.92 -23.97
CA VAL A 27 6.69 13.27 -23.82
C VAL A 27 6.86 12.16 -24.83
N PRO A 28 6.82 12.46 -26.13
CA PRO A 28 6.89 11.46 -27.20
C PRO A 28 8.23 10.72 -27.17
N GLY A 29 8.18 9.39 -27.29
CA GLY A 29 9.36 8.52 -27.40
C GLY A 29 10.08 8.22 -26.07
N LYS A 30 10.01 9.08 -25.06
CA LYS A 30 10.65 8.83 -23.75
C LYS A 30 9.72 8.03 -22.83
N PHE A 31 8.44 8.39 -22.75
CA PHE A 31 7.48 7.74 -21.84
C PHE A 31 7.26 6.27 -22.25
N TYR A 32 7.12 5.98 -23.54
CA TYR A 32 6.87 4.63 -24.06
C TYR A 32 8.12 3.80 -24.31
N SER A 33 9.29 4.23 -23.80
CA SER A 33 10.50 3.42 -23.89
C SER A 33 10.45 2.19 -22.97
N VAL A 34 11.02 1.07 -23.38
CA VAL A 34 11.15 -0.14 -22.58
C VAL A 34 11.88 0.18 -21.26
N TYR A 35 12.90 1.03 -21.33
CA TYR A 35 13.65 1.48 -20.16
C TYR A 35 12.75 2.18 -19.13
N ASN A 36 11.84 3.05 -19.57
CA ASN A 36 10.92 3.73 -18.66
C ASN A 36 9.93 2.76 -18.00
N PHE A 37 9.38 1.81 -18.77
CA PHE A 37 8.49 0.79 -18.20
C PHE A 37 9.22 -0.11 -17.19
N GLN A 38 10.47 -0.47 -17.45
CA GLN A 38 11.30 -1.19 -16.46
C GLN A 38 11.55 -0.34 -15.23
N SER A 39 11.90 0.95 -15.40
CA SER A 39 12.09 1.87 -14.27
C SER A 39 10.82 2.01 -13.41
N MET A 40 9.65 2.15 -14.03
CA MET A 40 8.37 2.14 -13.32
C MET A 40 8.11 0.81 -12.62
N GLY A 41 8.48 -0.31 -13.25
CA GLY A 41 8.35 -1.64 -12.66
C GLY A 41 9.23 -1.87 -11.42
N PHE A 42 10.32 -1.13 -11.28
CA PHE A 42 11.12 -1.10 -10.04
C PHE A 42 10.51 -0.19 -8.97
N GLN A 43 9.83 0.88 -9.33
CA GLN A 43 9.32 1.91 -8.41
C GLN A 43 7.92 1.59 -7.88
N LEU A 44 7.00 1.20 -8.76
CA LEU A 44 5.60 0.92 -8.43
C LEU A 44 5.42 -0.07 -7.26
N PRO A 45 6.23 -1.11 -7.11
CA PRO A 45 6.06 -2.09 -6.04
C PRO A 45 6.16 -1.52 -4.63
N GLU A 46 6.92 -0.48 -4.40
CA GLU A 46 7.04 0.15 -3.08
C GLU A 46 5.70 0.74 -2.63
N LEU A 47 5.13 1.61 -3.44
CA LEU A 47 3.80 2.19 -3.20
C LEU A 47 2.71 1.11 -3.25
N GLY A 48 2.80 0.18 -4.20
CA GLY A 48 1.80 -0.84 -4.43
C GLY A 48 1.64 -1.78 -3.24
N LEU A 49 2.73 -2.30 -2.70
CA LEU A 49 2.71 -3.18 -1.53
C LEU A 49 2.21 -2.45 -0.28
N LEU A 50 2.67 -1.22 -0.03
CA LEU A 50 2.15 -0.41 1.07
C LEU A 50 0.65 -0.17 0.93
N SER A 51 0.17 0.08 -0.29
CA SER A 51 -1.25 0.28 -0.55
C SER A 51 -2.07 -0.99 -0.33
N LEU A 52 -1.55 -2.17 -0.72
CA LEU A 52 -2.20 -3.46 -0.45
C LEU A 52 -2.21 -3.79 1.05
N GLY A 53 -1.13 -3.48 1.76
CA GLY A 53 -1.07 -3.62 3.22
C GLY A 53 -2.11 -2.74 3.91
N MET A 54 -2.16 -1.44 3.55
CA MET A 54 -3.13 -0.50 4.09
C MET A 54 -4.56 -0.93 3.80
N LEU A 55 -4.83 -1.49 2.62
CA LEU A 55 -6.16 -1.97 2.25
C LEU A 55 -6.72 -2.99 3.24
N LEU A 56 -5.90 -3.91 3.76
CA LEU A 56 -6.33 -4.91 4.73
C LEU A 56 -6.86 -4.28 6.02
N VAL A 57 -6.20 -3.24 6.49
CA VAL A 57 -6.61 -2.49 7.69
C VAL A 57 -7.86 -1.67 7.38
N VAL A 58 -7.90 -0.99 6.23
CA VAL A 58 -9.07 -0.18 5.81
C VAL A 58 -10.31 -1.05 5.65
N ILE A 59 -10.20 -2.28 5.16
CA ILE A 59 -11.35 -3.20 5.09
C ILE A 59 -11.97 -3.44 6.48
N THR A 60 -11.18 -3.42 7.56
CA THR A 60 -11.73 -3.56 8.93
C THR A 60 -12.31 -2.27 9.50
N GLY A 61 -12.29 -1.17 8.77
CA GLY A 61 -12.72 0.16 9.22
C GLY A 61 -11.64 0.94 9.98
N GLY A 62 -10.37 0.48 9.94
CA GLY A 62 -9.22 1.17 10.51
C GLY A 62 -8.34 1.85 9.47
N ILE A 63 -7.42 2.69 9.94
CA ILE A 63 -6.35 3.27 9.11
C ILE A 63 -5.03 3.04 9.85
N ASP A 64 -4.00 2.58 9.15
CA ASP A 64 -2.66 2.39 9.72
C ASP A 64 -1.71 3.50 9.25
N LEU A 65 -1.63 4.57 10.03
CA LEU A 65 -0.73 5.70 9.75
C LEU A 65 0.76 5.37 9.95
N SER A 66 1.07 4.27 10.64
CA SER A 66 2.44 3.84 10.91
C SER A 66 3.00 2.84 9.90
N LEU A 67 2.22 2.49 8.86
CA LEU A 67 2.57 1.41 7.94
C LEU A 67 3.90 1.65 7.20
N THR A 68 4.14 2.87 6.74
CA THR A 68 5.39 3.25 6.08
C THR A 68 6.59 3.18 7.01
N PHE A 69 6.40 3.53 8.29
CA PHE A 69 7.44 3.40 9.31
C PHE A 69 7.65 1.95 9.77
N THR A 70 6.62 1.10 9.65
CA THR A 70 6.79 -0.35 9.78
C THR A 70 7.72 -0.89 8.69
N ALA A 71 7.56 -0.45 7.44
CA ALA A 71 8.45 -0.81 6.33
C ALA A 71 9.87 -0.31 6.58
N SER A 72 10.03 0.96 6.96
CA SER A 72 11.35 1.56 7.24
C SER A 72 12.07 0.86 8.39
N LEU A 73 11.40 0.62 9.51
CA LEU A 73 12.01 -0.01 10.69
C LEU A 73 12.41 -1.47 10.41
N SER A 74 11.56 -2.24 9.72
CA SER A 74 11.91 -3.60 9.30
C SER A 74 13.09 -3.60 8.33
N GLY A 75 13.16 -2.62 7.43
CA GLY A 75 14.30 -2.40 6.53
C GLY A 75 15.59 -2.02 7.27
N ILE A 76 15.51 -1.20 8.30
CA ILE A 76 16.67 -0.84 9.15
C ILE A 76 17.20 -2.09 9.88
N CYS A 77 16.32 -2.90 10.46
CA CYS A 77 16.73 -4.14 11.11
C CYS A 77 17.36 -5.13 10.11
N CYS A 78 16.78 -5.22 8.89
CA CYS A 78 17.37 -5.97 7.78
C CYS A 78 18.82 -5.52 7.50
N ALA A 79 19.03 -4.22 7.34
CA ALA A 79 20.32 -3.62 7.01
C ALA A 79 21.38 -3.87 8.10
N MET A 80 20.98 -3.77 9.37
CA MET A 80 21.87 -4.04 10.51
C MET A 80 22.32 -5.50 10.53
N VAL A 81 21.39 -6.44 10.35
CA VAL A 81 21.71 -7.87 10.32
C VAL A 81 22.55 -8.22 9.09
N LEU A 82 22.22 -7.64 7.92
CA LEU A 82 23.00 -7.86 6.71
C LEU A 82 24.46 -7.48 6.91
N ASN A 83 24.73 -6.24 7.36
CA ASN A 83 26.08 -5.76 7.58
C ASN A 83 26.80 -6.56 8.69
N GLY A 84 26.13 -6.84 9.82
CA GLY A 84 26.72 -7.63 10.90
C GLY A 84 27.07 -9.06 10.48
N CYS A 85 26.26 -9.72 9.66
CA CYS A 85 26.58 -11.04 9.12
C CYS A 85 27.76 -11.00 8.14
N VAL A 86 27.84 -9.96 7.31
CA VAL A 86 28.97 -9.76 6.37
C VAL A 86 30.27 -9.48 7.13
N GLU A 87 30.24 -8.61 8.12
CA GLU A 87 31.39 -8.32 9.00
C GLU A 87 31.86 -9.56 9.77
N ALA A 88 30.92 -10.44 10.13
CA ALA A 88 31.23 -11.72 10.77
C ALA A 88 31.78 -12.79 9.80
N GLY A 89 31.99 -12.45 8.50
CA GLY A 89 32.54 -13.35 7.50
C GLY A 89 31.51 -14.37 6.94
N MET A 90 30.21 -14.16 7.14
CA MET A 90 29.18 -15.04 6.59
C MET A 90 29.12 -14.88 5.06
N PRO A 91 28.92 -15.99 4.29
CA PRO A 91 28.70 -15.91 2.85
C PRO A 91 27.51 -15.01 2.52
N ALA A 92 27.60 -14.23 1.44
CA ALA A 92 26.60 -13.24 1.05
C ALA A 92 25.16 -13.84 0.98
N ALA A 93 24.99 -15.04 0.43
CA ALA A 93 23.71 -15.70 0.37
C ALA A 93 23.09 -15.98 1.77
N GLY A 94 23.91 -16.40 2.73
CA GLY A 94 23.49 -16.62 4.12
C GLY A 94 23.13 -15.31 4.81
N ALA A 95 23.95 -14.26 4.64
CA ALA A 95 23.70 -12.93 5.18
C ALA A 95 22.39 -12.33 4.62
N ILE A 96 22.15 -12.46 3.31
CA ILE A 96 20.92 -12.03 2.66
C ILE A 96 19.69 -12.79 3.22
N ALA A 97 19.79 -14.10 3.35
CA ALA A 97 18.70 -14.90 3.89
C ALA A 97 18.36 -14.50 5.34
N ALA A 98 19.38 -14.32 6.19
CA ALA A 98 19.22 -13.86 7.58
C ALA A 98 18.56 -12.48 7.63
N ALA A 99 19.01 -11.54 6.79
CA ALA A 99 18.48 -10.20 6.70
C ALA A 99 17.00 -10.18 6.26
N VAL A 100 16.64 -10.96 5.24
CA VAL A 100 15.25 -11.11 4.77
C VAL A 100 14.36 -11.68 5.86
N ILE A 101 14.78 -12.76 6.51
CA ILE A 101 14.01 -13.37 7.62
C ILE A 101 13.82 -12.36 8.75
N THR A 102 14.87 -11.59 9.09
CA THR A 102 14.79 -10.56 10.13
C THR A 102 13.76 -9.47 9.75
N ALA A 103 13.78 -8.96 8.53
CA ALA A 103 12.82 -7.95 8.11
C ALA A 103 11.37 -8.44 8.21
N LEU A 104 11.10 -9.67 7.77
CA LEU A 104 9.78 -10.27 7.84
C LEU A 104 9.36 -10.56 9.29
N ALA A 105 10.26 -11.06 10.13
CA ALA A 105 9.99 -11.30 11.54
C ALA A 105 9.67 -10.00 12.29
N VAL A 106 10.50 -8.97 12.10
CA VAL A 106 10.27 -7.64 12.68
C VAL A 106 8.93 -7.07 12.24
N SER A 107 8.61 -7.12 10.94
CA SER A 107 7.33 -6.61 10.44
C SER A 107 6.14 -7.34 11.06
N VAL A 108 6.22 -8.67 11.25
CA VAL A 108 5.19 -9.47 11.95
C VAL A 108 5.06 -9.03 13.41
N VAL A 109 6.17 -8.84 14.12
CA VAL A 109 6.16 -8.36 15.52
C VAL A 109 5.52 -6.98 15.63
N LEU A 110 5.88 -6.03 14.75
CA LEU A 110 5.28 -4.69 14.72
C LEU A 110 3.77 -4.75 14.39
N GLY A 111 3.38 -5.64 13.49
CA GLY A 111 1.97 -5.90 13.17
C GLY A 111 1.20 -6.53 14.32
N ALA A 112 1.79 -7.50 15.01
CA ALA A 112 1.21 -8.12 16.19
C ALA A 112 1.07 -7.12 17.33
N PHE A 113 2.07 -6.24 17.53
CA PHE A 113 2.00 -5.15 18.50
C PHE A 113 0.76 -4.26 18.25
N LYS A 114 0.60 -3.73 17.04
CA LYS A 114 -0.57 -2.91 16.67
C LYS A 114 -1.88 -3.69 16.81
N GLY A 115 -1.90 -4.91 16.29
CA GLY A 115 -3.06 -5.79 16.33
C GLY A 115 -3.48 -6.14 17.75
N TYR A 116 -2.54 -6.30 18.68
CA TYR A 116 -2.84 -6.53 20.10
C TYR A 116 -3.58 -5.36 20.73
N PHE A 117 -3.11 -4.13 20.52
CA PHE A 117 -3.79 -2.95 21.08
C PHE A 117 -5.16 -2.72 20.43
N VAL A 118 -5.27 -2.87 19.11
CA VAL A 118 -6.54 -2.63 18.41
C VAL A 118 -7.53 -3.76 18.65
N ALA A 119 -7.15 -4.99 18.35
CA ALA A 119 -8.07 -6.12 18.40
C ALA A 119 -8.17 -6.76 19.79
N GLY A 120 -7.07 -6.77 20.56
CA GLY A 120 -7.02 -7.36 21.90
C GLY A 120 -7.64 -6.44 22.96
N LEU A 121 -7.15 -5.20 23.05
CA LEU A 121 -7.57 -4.22 24.06
C LEU A 121 -8.74 -3.34 23.60
N GLY A 122 -9.11 -3.36 22.32
CA GLY A 122 -10.20 -2.55 21.78
C GLY A 122 -9.87 -1.05 21.67
N VAL A 123 -8.59 -0.69 21.62
CA VAL A 123 -8.18 0.70 21.43
C VAL A 123 -8.48 1.12 20.01
N HIS A 124 -8.97 2.34 19.83
CA HIS A 124 -9.32 2.84 18.50
C HIS A 124 -8.11 2.80 17.54
N PRO A 125 -8.25 2.24 16.32
CA PRO A 125 -7.15 2.06 15.38
C PRO A 125 -6.31 3.30 15.15
N TRP A 126 -6.97 4.45 14.99
CA TRP A 126 -6.31 5.72 14.72
C TRP A 126 -5.36 6.13 15.84
N LEU A 127 -5.76 5.95 17.12
CA LEU A 127 -4.91 6.30 18.27
C LEU A 127 -3.65 5.42 18.34
N VAL A 128 -3.81 4.10 18.14
CA VAL A 128 -2.69 3.16 18.13
C VAL A 128 -1.71 3.49 17.01
N THR A 129 -2.24 3.76 15.81
CA THR A 129 -1.38 3.99 14.64
C THR A 129 -0.75 5.38 14.65
N LEU A 130 -1.36 6.40 15.25
CA LEU A 130 -0.73 7.68 15.54
C LEU A 130 0.43 7.53 16.54
N GLY A 131 0.21 6.79 17.63
CA GLY A 131 1.27 6.53 18.61
C GLY A 131 2.45 5.77 17.97
N THR A 132 2.17 4.73 17.20
CA THR A 132 3.21 3.95 16.52
C THR A 132 3.86 4.70 15.34
N MET A 133 3.17 5.67 14.74
CA MET A 133 3.74 6.59 13.74
C MET A 133 4.87 7.45 14.31
N SER A 134 4.90 7.70 15.62
CA SER A 134 6.00 8.39 16.30
C SER A 134 6.99 7.41 16.94
N LEU A 135 6.49 6.29 17.48
CA LEU A 135 7.31 5.29 18.17
C LEU A 135 8.30 4.59 17.21
N PHE A 136 7.82 4.10 16.06
CA PHE A 136 8.65 3.30 15.15
C PHE A 136 9.79 4.11 14.52
N PRO A 137 9.57 5.33 14.00
CA PRO A 137 10.70 6.14 13.54
C PRO A 137 11.62 6.54 14.70
N GLY A 138 11.11 6.79 15.92
CA GLY A 138 11.95 7.03 17.10
C GLY A 138 12.92 5.89 17.37
N ILE A 139 12.45 4.63 17.34
CA ILE A 139 13.30 3.44 17.45
C ILE A 139 14.30 3.41 16.29
N GLY A 140 13.83 3.65 15.05
CA GLY A 140 14.70 3.68 13.88
C GLY A 140 15.82 4.72 13.97
N ILE A 141 15.54 5.92 14.49
CA ILE A 141 16.54 6.98 14.72
C ILE A 141 17.59 6.54 15.76
N ILE A 142 17.17 5.91 16.85
CA ILE A 142 18.07 5.38 17.88
C ILE A 142 19.00 4.33 17.26
N LEU A 143 18.46 3.37 16.50
CA LEU A 143 19.23 2.29 15.87
C LEU A 143 20.22 2.82 14.83
N THR A 144 19.82 3.82 14.04
CA THR A 144 20.66 4.41 12.98
C THR A 144 21.54 5.57 13.46
N LYS A 145 21.40 5.99 14.73
CA LYS A 145 22.03 7.19 15.28
C LYS A 145 21.72 8.45 14.44
N GLY A 146 20.52 8.51 13.87
CA GLY A 146 20.05 9.60 13.01
C GLY A 146 20.61 9.59 11.58
N GLY A 147 21.47 8.65 11.24
CA GLY A 147 22.06 8.51 9.90
C GLY A 147 21.31 7.53 8.98
N SER A 148 22.02 7.09 7.94
CA SER A 148 21.61 5.98 7.07
C SER A 148 22.61 4.83 7.20
N ILE A 149 22.10 3.60 7.14
CA ILE A 149 22.93 2.40 7.05
C ILE A 149 23.10 2.10 5.55
N SER A 150 24.32 1.95 5.09
CA SER A 150 24.70 1.67 3.71
C SER A 150 25.89 0.71 3.67
N GLY A 151 26.43 0.45 2.46
CA GLY A 151 27.59 -0.43 2.30
C GLY A 151 27.20 -1.90 2.21
N PHE A 152 26.04 -2.20 1.65
CA PHE A 152 25.58 -3.57 1.45
C PHE A 152 26.36 -4.28 0.35
N PRO A 153 26.45 -5.62 0.42
CA PRO A 153 27.02 -6.41 -0.66
C PRO A 153 26.26 -6.17 -1.98
N THR A 154 26.98 -6.13 -3.08
CA THR A 154 26.39 -5.96 -4.43
C THR A 154 25.40 -7.06 -4.77
N GLU A 155 25.59 -8.26 -4.20
CA GLU A 155 24.71 -9.40 -4.31
C GLU A 155 23.32 -9.10 -3.78
N PHE A 156 23.17 -8.34 -2.70
CA PHE A 156 21.87 -7.97 -2.13
C PHE A 156 21.10 -7.03 -3.06
N TYR A 157 21.79 -6.03 -3.60
CA TYR A 157 21.20 -5.12 -4.59
C TYR A 157 20.77 -5.87 -5.85
N ASN A 158 21.65 -6.73 -6.35
CA ASN A 158 21.39 -7.50 -7.56
C ASN A 158 20.34 -8.61 -7.36
N ALA A 159 20.19 -9.15 -6.15
CA ALA A 159 19.23 -10.20 -5.87
C ALA A 159 17.77 -9.70 -5.81
N ILE A 160 17.53 -8.47 -5.34
CA ILE A 160 16.18 -7.96 -5.10
C ILE A 160 15.96 -6.63 -5.83
N GLY A 161 16.78 -5.62 -5.55
CA GLY A 161 16.55 -4.23 -5.95
C GLY A 161 16.71 -3.98 -7.44
N ASN A 162 17.59 -4.71 -8.10
CA ASN A 162 17.90 -4.56 -9.54
C ASN A 162 17.76 -5.86 -10.33
N CYS A 163 17.17 -6.89 -9.74
CA CYS A 163 16.94 -8.17 -10.42
C CYS A 163 15.84 -8.05 -11.46
N THR A 164 16.10 -8.62 -12.64
CA THR A 164 15.09 -8.80 -13.68
C THR A 164 14.99 -10.28 -14.05
N VAL A 165 13.76 -10.77 -14.16
CA VAL A 165 13.46 -12.13 -14.61
C VAL A 165 12.71 -12.03 -15.93
N PHE A 166 13.29 -12.55 -17.00
CA PHE A 166 12.77 -12.41 -18.38
C PHE A 166 12.52 -10.95 -18.79
N GLY A 167 13.35 -10.00 -18.31
CA GLY A 167 13.21 -8.58 -18.60
C GLY A 167 12.19 -7.84 -17.73
N VAL A 168 11.46 -8.53 -16.85
CA VAL A 168 10.52 -7.94 -15.88
C VAL A 168 11.23 -7.76 -14.53
N PRO A 169 11.15 -6.57 -13.90
CA PRO A 169 11.72 -6.34 -12.58
C PRO A 169 11.15 -7.31 -11.54
N LEU A 170 12.02 -7.94 -10.73
CA LEU A 170 11.60 -8.84 -9.66
C LEU A 170 10.64 -8.17 -8.66
N PRO A 171 10.84 -6.91 -8.22
CA PRO A 171 9.87 -6.22 -7.39
C PRO A 171 8.45 -6.19 -7.99
N MET A 172 8.33 -6.01 -9.31
CA MET A 172 7.03 -6.02 -10.00
C MET A 172 6.37 -7.40 -9.97
N ILE A 173 7.17 -8.46 -10.10
CA ILE A 173 6.67 -9.84 -9.98
C ILE A 173 6.15 -10.09 -8.56
N ILE A 174 6.88 -9.61 -7.53
CA ILE A 174 6.45 -9.70 -6.13
C ILE A 174 5.13 -8.94 -5.92
N LEU A 175 5.01 -7.71 -6.42
CA LEU A 175 3.75 -6.95 -6.34
C LEU A 175 2.59 -7.70 -7.01
N ALA A 176 2.81 -8.21 -8.22
CA ALA A 176 1.79 -8.97 -8.95
C ALA A 176 1.37 -10.23 -8.18
N ALA A 177 2.33 -10.99 -7.64
CA ALA A 177 2.07 -12.17 -6.84
C ALA A 177 1.25 -11.82 -5.58
N VAL A 178 1.66 -10.81 -4.81
CA VAL A 178 0.93 -10.36 -3.61
C VAL A 178 -0.47 -9.86 -3.98
N THR A 179 -0.63 -9.13 -5.09
CA THR A 179 -1.94 -8.67 -5.58
C THR A 179 -2.87 -9.83 -5.90
N VAL A 180 -2.38 -10.86 -6.61
CA VAL A 180 -3.14 -12.06 -6.96
C VAL A 180 -3.49 -12.86 -5.70
N ILE A 181 -2.52 -13.08 -4.81
CA ILE A 181 -2.72 -13.81 -3.53
C ILE A 181 -3.79 -13.11 -2.68
N LEU A 182 -3.70 -11.79 -2.52
CA LEU A 182 -4.70 -11.02 -1.78
C LEU A 182 -6.06 -11.02 -2.47
N GLY A 183 -6.09 -10.88 -3.79
CA GLY A 183 -7.32 -11.00 -4.57
C GLY A 183 -8.02 -12.33 -4.35
N PHE A 184 -7.27 -13.42 -4.41
CA PHE A 184 -7.76 -14.76 -4.11
C PHE A 184 -8.19 -14.87 -2.64
N ALA A 185 -7.35 -14.43 -1.70
CA ALA A 185 -7.65 -14.48 -0.27
C ALA A 185 -8.95 -13.73 0.07
N LEU A 186 -9.14 -12.53 -0.43
CA LEU A 186 -10.33 -11.72 -0.14
C LEU A 186 -11.62 -12.28 -0.77
N HIS A 187 -11.56 -12.82 -2.00
CA HIS A 187 -12.77 -13.22 -2.71
C HIS A 187 -13.10 -14.72 -2.58
N ARG A 188 -12.10 -15.59 -2.35
CA ARG A 188 -12.26 -17.04 -2.38
C ARG A 188 -12.10 -17.73 -1.04
N THR A 189 -11.44 -17.09 -0.03
CA THR A 189 -11.22 -17.73 1.26
C THR A 189 -12.27 -17.35 2.31
N ALA A 190 -12.41 -18.19 3.33
CA ALA A 190 -13.26 -17.90 4.50
C ALA A 190 -12.74 -16.68 5.28
N TRP A 191 -11.41 -16.51 5.37
CA TRP A 191 -10.78 -15.38 6.06
C TRP A 191 -11.14 -14.05 5.40
N GLY A 192 -11.03 -13.94 4.06
CA GLY A 192 -11.37 -12.72 3.34
C GLY A 192 -12.85 -12.34 3.48
N ARG A 193 -13.75 -13.33 3.40
CA ARG A 193 -15.19 -13.08 3.63
C ARG A 193 -15.45 -12.58 5.05
N ARG A 194 -14.83 -13.17 6.07
CA ARG A 194 -14.94 -12.72 7.47
C ARG A 194 -14.41 -11.29 7.63
N LEU A 195 -13.28 -10.96 6.97
CA LEU A 195 -12.69 -9.63 6.99
C LEU A 195 -13.67 -8.56 6.45
N LEU A 196 -14.29 -8.82 5.30
CA LEU A 196 -15.30 -7.95 4.70
C LEU A 196 -16.56 -7.83 5.58
N MET A 197 -17.00 -8.92 6.22
CA MET A 197 -18.14 -8.91 7.14
C MET A 197 -17.87 -8.07 8.38
N VAL A 198 -16.70 -8.22 9.01
CA VAL A 198 -16.26 -7.42 10.17
C VAL A 198 -16.29 -5.94 9.82
N GLY A 199 -15.71 -5.55 8.68
CA GLY A 199 -15.70 -4.16 8.28
C GLY A 199 -17.07 -3.60 7.85
N SER A 200 -17.97 -4.44 7.35
CA SER A 200 -19.32 -3.99 7.00
C SER A 200 -20.17 -3.70 8.23
N ASN A 201 -20.12 -4.56 9.23
CA ASN A 201 -20.79 -4.37 10.52
C ASN A 201 -20.22 -5.33 11.58
N GLU A 202 -19.43 -4.79 12.49
CA GLU A 202 -18.79 -5.54 13.56
C GLU A 202 -19.79 -6.28 14.46
N LYS A 203 -20.91 -5.62 14.81
CA LYS A 203 -21.94 -6.22 15.69
C LYS A 203 -22.56 -7.44 15.01
N VAL A 204 -22.96 -7.30 13.76
CA VAL A 204 -23.55 -8.41 12.96
C VAL A 204 -22.55 -9.56 12.82
N ALA A 205 -21.28 -9.26 12.51
CA ALA A 205 -20.23 -10.27 12.41
C ALA A 205 -20.07 -11.04 13.73
N LYS A 206 -20.08 -10.36 14.86
CA LYS A 206 -20.01 -10.98 16.19
C LYS A 206 -21.20 -11.88 16.48
N PHE A 207 -22.42 -11.45 16.18
CA PHE A 207 -23.64 -12.26 16.33
C PHE A 207 -23.66 -13.48 15.39
N SER A 208 -22.96 -13.41 14.25
CA SER A 208 -22.77 -14.54 13.33
C SER A 208 -21.65 -15.49 13.76
N GLY A 209 -21.12 -15.38 14.98
CA GLY A 209 -20.08 -16.27 15.52
C GLY A 209 -18.68 -16.00 14.98
N ILE A 210 -18.45 -14.85 14.31
CA ILE A 210 -17.12 -14.49 13.80
C ILE A 210 -16.30 -13.87 14.93
N SER A 211 -15.10 -14.42 15.16
CA SER A 211 -14.13 -13.80 16.08
C SER A 211 -13.56 -12.53 15.47
N VAL A 212 -14.21 -11.38 15.74
CA VAL A 212 -13.77 -10.06 15.27
C VAL A 212 -12.32 -9.80 15.68
N ARG A 213 -11.95 -10.14 16.92
CA ARG A 213 -10.58 -9.95 17.43
C ARG A 213 -9.55 -10.67 16.58
N ALA A 214 -9.75 -11.96 16.28
CA ALA A 214 -8.80 -12.75 15.50
C ALA A 214 -8.67 -12.24 14.05
N VAL A 215 -9.80 -11.82 13.44
CA VAL A 215 -9.83 -11.30 12.08
C VAL A 215 -9.08 -9.96 11.99
N THR A 216 -9.38 -9.04 12.92
CA THR A 216 -8.72 -7.72 12.97
C THR A 216 -7.24 -7.85 13.30
N PHE A 217 -6.86 -8.68 14.28
CA PHE A 217 -5.46 -8.97 14.59
C PHE A 217 -4.69 -9.47 13.36
N GLY A 218 -5.26 -10.46 12.65
CA GLY A 218 -4.68 -10.99 11.43
C GLY A 218 -4.52 -9.91 10.34
N ALA A 219 -5.48 -8.98 10.20
CA ALA A 219 -5.39 -7.88 9.25
C ALA A 219 -4.16 -7.01 9.52
N TYR A 220 -3.87 -6.64 10.78
CA TYR A 220 -2.68 -5.86 11.14
C TYR A 220 -1.38 -6.63 10.92
N VAL A 221 -1.34 -7.92 11.24
CA VAL A 221 -0.16 -8.76 11.03
C VAL A 221 0.16 -8.89 9.54
N PHE A 222 -0.82 -9.26 8.71
CA PHE A 222 -0.62 -9.40 7.26
C PHE A 222 -0.33 -8.05 6.58
N SER A 223 -0.97 -6.97 7.00
CA SER A 223 -0.68 -5.62 6.55
C SER A 223 0.78 -5.26 6.79
N SER A 224 1.26 -5.47 8.01
CA SER A 224 2.64 -5.18 8.40
C SER A 224 3.66 -6.09 7.71
N LEU A 225 3.32 -7.37 7.49
CA LEU A 225 4.15 -8.29 6.71
C LEU A 225 4.37 -7.80 5.28
N ILE A 226 3.29 -7.36 4.61
CA ILE A 226 3.37 -6.78 3.26
C ILE A 226 4.20 -5.49 3.28
N ALA A 227 4.07 -4.66 4.32
CA ALA A 227 4.90 -3.47 4.50
C ALA A 227 6.38 -3.84 4.68
N GLY A 228 6.69 -4.92 5.39
CA GLY A 228 8.06 -5.44 5.53
C GLY A 228 8.66 -5.86 4.19
N ILE A 229 7.87 -6.49 3.30
CA ILE A 229 8.30 -6.82 1.94
C ILE A 229 8.62 -5.53 1.15
N SER A 230 7.78 -4.50 1.28
CA SER A 230 8.05 -3.19 0.67
C SER A 230 9.34 -2.57 1.20
N GLY A 231 9.58 -2.64 2.52
CA GLY A 231 10.80 -2.17 3.17
C GLY A 231 12.05 -2.87 2.66
N LEU A 232 11.99 -4.19 2.45
CA LEU A 232 13.09 -4.97 1.84
C LEU A 232 13.42 -4.48 0.43
N ILE A 233 12.40 -4.26 -0.40
CA ILE A 233 12.57 -3.75 -1.77
C ILE A 233 13.19 -2.35 -1.73
N MET A 234 12.71 -1.47 -0.85
CA MET A 234 13.26 -0.11 -0.69
C MET A 234 14.74 -0.14 -0.30
N VAL A 235 15.11 -0.92 0.73
CA VAL A 235 16.49 -1.00 1.22
C VAL A 235 17.42 -1.56 0.14
N SER A 236 16.99 -2.60 -0.56
CA SER A 236 17.79 -3.19 -1.64
C SER A 236 17.93 -2.23 -2.81
N ARG A 237 16.85 -1.55 -3.24
CA ARG A 237 16.86 -0.65 -4.39
C ARG A 237 17.63 0.65 -4.15
N TYR A 238 17.49 1.24 -2.94
CA TYR A 238 18.21 2.46 -2.59
C TYR A 238 19.65 2.20 -2.11
N ASN A 239 20.00 0.94 -1.94
CA ASN A 239 21.27 0.51 -1.35
C ASN A 239 21.57 1.23 -0.03
N SER A 240 20.53 1.53 0.71
CA SER A 240 20.59 2.21 2.00
C SER A 240 19.32 1.99 2.80
N ALA A 241 19.41 2.01 4.12
CA ALA A 241 18.30 2.00 5.05
C ALA A 241 18.27 3.28 5.87
N LYS A 242 17.15 3.98 5.84
CA LYS A 242 16.93 5.24 6.53
C LYS A 242 15.49 5.33 7.03
N VAL A 243 15.27 6.03 8.14
CA VAL A 243 13.95 6.19 8.77
C VAL A 243 12.95 6.86 7.83
N ASP A 244 13.40 7.86 7.04
CA ASP A 244 12.54 8.63 6.14
C ASP A 244 12.20 7.91 4.83
N HIS A 245 12.79 6.75 4.55
CA HIS A 245 12.45 5.97 3.37
C HIS A 245 10.96 5.58 3.44
N GLY A 246 10.22 5.97 2.44
CA GLY A 246 8.79 5.69 2.35
C GLY A 246 7.86 6.69 3.06
N SER A 247 8.36 7.67 3.81
CA SER A 247 7.51 8.65 4.51
C SER A 247 6.53 9.37 3.57
N ALA A 248 6.95 9.69 2.35
CA ALA A 248 6.10 10.31 1.33
C ALA A 248 5.00 9.39 0.81
N TYR A 249 5.14 8.08 0.96
CA TYR A 249 4.15 7.11 0.47
C TYR A 249 2.89 7.04 1.33
N LEU A 250 2.90 7.55 2.57
CA LEU A 250 1.72 7.48 3.43
C LEU A 250 0.51 8.17 2.78
N MET A 251 0.66 9.42 2.36
CA MET A 251 -0.42 10.16 1.72
C MET A 251 -0.79 9.57 0.36
N GLN A 252 0.20 9.10 -0.41
CA GLN A 252 -0.04 8.44 -1.69
C GLN A 252 -0.80 7.14 -1.52
N THR A 253 -0.50 6.35 -0.49
CA THR A 253 -1.19 5.10 -0.15
C THR A 253 -2.66 5.36 0.19
N ILE A 254 -2.95 6.40 0.97
CA ILE A 254 -4.33 6.82 1.28
C ILE A 254 -5.04 7.26 -0.01
N ALA A 255 -4.37 8.04 -0.86
CA ALA A 255 -4.93 8.46 -2.14
C ALA A 255 -5.26 7.27 -3.06
N VAL A 256 -4.38 6.26 -3.13
CA VAL A 256 -4.63 5.02 -3.88
C VAL A 256 -5.87 4.31 -3.35
N ILE A 257 -6.05 4.19 -2.04
CA ILE A 257 -7.21 3.53 -1.42
C ILE A 257 -8.50 4.26 -1.77
N VAL A 258 -8.52 5.58 -1.57
CA VAL A 258 -9.70 6.40 -1.84
C VAL A 258 -10.07 6.38 -3.32
N LEU A 259 -9.08 6.54 -4.19
CA LEU A 259 -9.27 6.50 -5.64
C LEU A 259 -9.74 5.13 -6.12
N SER A 260 -9.24 4.03 -5.55
CA SER A 260 -9.65 2.66 -5.88
C SER A 260 -11.11 2.35 -5.53
N GLY A 261 -11.70 3.12 -4.61
CA GLY A 261 -13.06 2.95 -4.15
C GLY A 261 -13.23 1.99 -3.01
N ALA A 262 -12.19 1.69 -2.29
CA ALA A 262 -12.33 1.09 -0.98
C ALA A 262 -13.07 2.05 -0.05
N ASP A 263 -13.97 1.52 0.75
CA ASP A 263 -14.71 2.32 1.73
C ASP A 263 -13.83 2.51 2.97
N ILE A 264 -13.57 3.77 3.32
CA ILE A 264 -12.76 4.10 4.50
C ILE A 264 -13.42 3.61 5.79
N ASN A 265 -14.75 3.50 5.79
CA ASN A 265 -15.50 2.97 6.93
C ASN A 265 -15.49 1.44 6.99
N GLY A 266 -14.86 0.78 6.02
CA GLY A 266 -14.69 -0.67 5.99
C GLY A 266 -15.70 -1.43 5.12
N GLY A 267 -15.49 -2.74 5.03
CA GLY A 267 -16.42 -3.69 4.42
C GLY A 267 -16.42 -3.75 2.89
N LYS A 268 -15.73 -2.84 2.19
CA LYS A 268 -15.69 -2.83 0.72
C LYS A 268 -14.28 -2.65 0.20
N ALA A 269 -13.87 -3.53 -0.71
CA ALA A 269 -12.61 -3.45 -1.43
C ALA A 269 -12.76 -4.02 -2.84
N ASN A 270 -11.96 -3.51 -3.76
CA ASN A 270 -11.86 -4.03 -5.12
C ASN A 270 -10.38 -4.04 -5.55
N ILE A 271 -9.80 -5.25 -5.59
CA ILE A 271 -8.37 -5.43 -5.92
C ILE A 271 -8.07 -4.98 -7.34
N PHE A 272 -8.97 -5.20 -8.30
CA PHE A 272 -8.76 -4.74 -9.68
C PHE A 272 -8.68 -3.21 -9.75
N SER A 273 -9.65 -2.50 -9.17
CA SER A 273 -9.63 -1.04 -9.09
C SER A 273 -8.38 -0.54 -8.37
N MET A 274 -7.93 -1.25 -7.33
CA MET A 274 -6.70 -0.95 -6.61
C MET A 274 -5.47 -1.04 -7.51
N ALA A 275 -5.32 -2.14 -8.26
CA ALA A 275 -4.22 -2.34 -9.20
C ALA A 275 -4.18 -1.24 -10.28
N VAL A 276 -5.33 -0.92 -10.87
CA VAL A 276 -5.44 0.17 -11.86
C VAL A 276 -5.03 1.51 -11.26
N THR A 277 -5.46 1.78 -10.02
CA THR A 277 -5.14 3.04 -9.33
C THR A 277 -3.65 3.18 -9.01
N MET A 278 -2.98 2.09 -8.62
CA MET A 278 -1.54 2.10 -8.41
C MET A 278 -0.79 2.48 -9.69
N VAL A 279 -1.22 1.95 -10.84
CA VAL A 279 -0.64 2.28 -12.15
C VAL A 279 -0.90 3.75 -12.51
N ILE A 280 -2.10 4.26 -12.25
CA ILE A 280 -2.43 5.68 -12.46
C ILE A 280 -1.48 6.58 -11.65
N MET A 281 -1.29 6.27 -10.36
CA MET A 281 -0.39 7.05 -9.51
C MET A 281 1.06 6.99 -9.99
N GLN A 282 1.53 5.82 -10.45
CA GLN A 282 2.86 5.69 -11.03
C GLN A 282 3.02 6.51 -12.31
N PHE A 283 2.02 6.51 -13.18
CA PHE A 283 2.04 7.30 -14.42
C PHE A 283 2.05 8.80 -14.13
N LEU A 284 1.29 9.26 -13.15
CA LEU A 284 1.31 10.65 -12.69
C LEU A 284 2.70 11.02 -12.18
N TYR A 285 3.28 10.17 -11.31
CA TYR A 285 4.61 10.42 -10.76
C TYR A 285 5.68 10.50 -11.86
N THR A 286 5.73 9.50 -12.71
CA THR A 286 6.71 9.41 -13.80
C THR A 286 6.50 10.53 -14.84
N GLY A 287 5.24 10.81 -15.18
CA GLY A 287 4.89 11.85 -16.13
C GLY A 287 5.32 13.24 -15.67
N VAL A 288 5.02 13.62 -14.43
CA VAL A 288 5.45 14.90 -13.85
C VAL A 288 6.97 15.00 -13.81
N SER A 289 7.66 13.94 -13.41
CA SER A 289 9.13 13.91 -13.37
C SER A 289 9.73 14.08 -14.77
N MET A 290 9.14 13.46 -15.79
CA MET A 290 9.61 13.60 -17.19
C MET A 290 9.35 14.96 -17.80
N LEU A 291 8.32 15.67 -17.33
CA LEU A 291 8.02 17.05 -17.71
C LEU A 291 8.91 18.08 -16.98
N GLY A 292 9.87 17.62 -16.18
CA GLY A 292 10.77 18.48 -15.41
C GLY A 292 10.16 19.03 -14.14
N GLY A 293 9.02 18.49 -13.70
CA GLY A 293 8.40 18.86 -12.42
C GLY A 293 9.16 18.30 -11.22
N ASP A 294 9.32 19.13 -10.21
CA ASP A 294 9.92 18.73 -8.94
C ASP A 294 9.04 17.71 -8.19
N ARG A 295 9.66 16.92 -7.31
CA ARG A 295 8.97 15.99 -6.42
C ARG A 295 7.81 16.64 -5.66
N TYR A 296 7.92 17.91 -5.31
CA TYR A 296 6.87 18.67 -4.61
C TYR A 296 5.62 18.90 -5.47
N VAL A 297 5.77 19.03 -6.78
CA VAL A 297 4.63 19.14 -7.72
C VAL A 297 3.79 17.86 -7.68
N VAL A 298 4.42 16.68 -7.58
CA VAL A 298 3.70 15.42 -7.43
C VAL A 298 2.90 15.39 -6.14
N VAL A 299 3.46 15.87 -5.03
CA VAL A 299 2.76 15.92 -3.72
C VAL A 299 1.54 16.84 -3.83
N ILE A 300 1.68 18.00 -4.44
CA ILE A 300 0.56 18.95 -4.67
C ILE A 300 -0.52 18.29 -5.54
N LEU A 301 -0.13 17.70 -6.67
CA LEU A 301 -1.08 17.02 -7.56
C LEU A 301 -1.80 15.86 -6.87
N THR A 302 -1.10 15.08 -6.05
CA THR A 302 -1.72 14.00 -5.26
C THR A 302 -2.79 14.56 -4.32
N GLY A 303 -2.51 15.67 -3.64
CA GLY A 303 -3.48 16.35 -2.77
C GLY A 303 -4.69 16.89 -3.55
N VAL A 304 -4.47 17.53 -4.68
CA VAL A 304 -5.55 18.05 -5.56
C VAL A 304 -6.42 16.90 -6.08
N ILE A 305 -5.79 15.81 -6.55
CA ILE A 305 -6.50 14.64 -7.04
C ILE A 305 -7.34 14.01 -5.92
N LEU A 306 -6.77 13.87 -4.72
CA LEU A 306 -7.48 13.30 -3.56
C LEU A 306 -8.73 14.12 -3.23
N ILE A 307 -8.59 15.45 -3.11
CA ILE A 307 -9.71 16.36 -2.83
C ILE A 307 -10.74 16.30 -3.95
N GLY A 308 -10.30 16.35 -5.21
CA GLY A 308 -11.18 16.30 -6.38
C GLY A 308 -12.02 15.00 -6.43
N ILE A 309 -11.40 13.86 -6.10
CA ILE A 309 -12.09 12.57 -6.08
C ILE A 309 -13.06 12.46 -4.91
N LEU A 310 -12.67 12.92 -3.72
CA LEU A 310 -13.58 12.97 -2.58
C LEU A 310 -14.81 13.83 -2.86
N LEU A 311 -14.59 15.00 -3.46
CA LEU A 311 -15.67 15.90 -3.88
C LEU A 311 -16.59 15.21 -4.90
N LEU A 312 -16.02 14.59 -5.92
CA LEU A 312 -16.75 13.90 -6.97
C LEU A 312 -17.58 12.73 -6.42
N ASN A 313 -16.99 11.93 -5.53
CA ASN A 313 -17.70 10.85 -4.86
C ASN A 313 -18.87 11.38 -4.02
N THR A 314 -18.64 12.44 -3.24
CA THR A 314 -19.70 13.07 -2.41
C THR A 314 -20.84 13.60 -3.29
N LEU A 315 -20.52 14.26 -4.41
CA LEU A 315 -21.53 14.77 -5.35
C LEU A 315 -22.33 13.63 -6.00
N LEU A 316 -21.67 12.54 -6.40
CA LEU A 316 -22.34 11.37 -6.96
C LEU A 316 -23.27 10.69 -5.95
N ASP A 317 -22.86 10.56 -4.69
CA ASP A 317 -23.68 10.00 -3.62
C ASP A 317 -24.89 10.89 -3.30
N LEU A 318 -24.70 12.20 -3.28
CA LEU A 318 -25.81 13.16 -3.11
C LEU A 318 -26.83 13.08 -4.26
N HIS A 319 -26.36 12.96 -5.50
CA HIS A 319 -27.25 12.79 -6.66
C HIS A 319 -28.01 11.46 -6.62
N ALA A 320 -27.33 10.36 -6.23
CA ALA A 320 -27.98 9.06 -6.08
C ALA A 320 -29.08 9.09 -5.01
N LYS A 321 -28.80 9.68 -3.83
CA LYS A 321 -29.78 9.85 -2.75
C LYS A 321 -30.97 10.72 -3.16
N LYS A 322 -30.73 11.83 -3.86
CA LYS A 322 -31.83 12.69 -4.37
C LYS A 322 -32.74 11.93 -5.33
N LYS A 323 -32.15 11.11 -6.22
CA LYS A 323 -32.93 10.30 -7.17
C LYS A 323 -33.74 9.22 -6.45
N GLU A 324 -33.22 8.59 -5.43
CA GLU A 324 -33.91 7.58 -4.62
C GLU A 324 -35.10 8.18 -3.87
N ILE A 325 -34.89 9.36 -3.23
CA ILE A 325 -35.97 10.09 -2.56
C ILE A 325 -37.07 10.53 -3.54
N SER A 326 -36.70 10.96 -4.75
CA SER A 326 -37.71 11.34 -5.77
C SER A 326 -38.53 10.14 -6.24
N LEU A 327 -37.90 8.97 -6.39
CA LEU A 327 -38.62 7.73 -6.75
C LEU A 327 -39.56 7.24 -5.62
N MET A 328 -39.14 7.34 -4.37
CA MET A 328 -39.98 7.02 -3.21
C MET A 328 -41.21 7.94 -3.14
N ARG A 329 -41.02 9.25 -3.36
CA ARG A 329 -42.14 10.22 -3.40
C ARG A 329 -43.10 9.97 -4.54
N SER A 330 -42.64 9.58 -5.74
CA SER A 330 -43.50 9.25 -6.86
C SER A 330 -44.32 7.98 -6.63
N ASN A 331 -43.71 6.97 -5.98
CA ASN A 331 -44.40 5.71 -5.65
C ASN A 331 -45.40 5.84 -4.47
N SER A 332 -45.22 6.84 -3.60
CA SER A 332 -46.14 7.11 -2.50
C SER A 332 -47.31 8.04 -2.90
N ALA A 333 -47.24 8.62 -4.10
CA ALA A 333 -48.31 9.48 -4.67
C ALA A 333 -49.16 8.77 -5.73
N ALA A 334 -48.81 7.53 -6.11
CA ALA A 334 -49.58 6.63 -6.94
C ALA A 334 -50.28 5.57 -6.09
#